data_5efd6f7b9ed76468299f125ab7ad5c20
#
_entry.id   5efd6f7b9ed76468299f125ab7ad5c20
#
_cell.length_a   1.000
_cell.length_b   1.000
_cell.length_c   1.000
_cell.angle_alpha   90.00
_cell.angle_beta   90.00
_cell.angle_gamma   90.00
#
_symmetry.space_group_name_H-M   'P 1'
#
loop_
_entity.id
_entity.type
_entity.pdbx_description
1 polymer ?
#
loop_
_entity_poly.entity_id
_entity_poly.type
_entity_poly.pdbx_seq_one_letter_code
_entity_poly.pdbx_strand_id
1 'polypeptide(L)'
;MCGIAKDLTKLGGKTVTKLVTPEEKQVRLFKLVSALTGYKNSLKGVGYFMGAALLDWSYEAAISVNIGFIIVALPFAIFGLTTQLGRVASKNITLAAVFKQSDNINYLSLARLFLFGSRDLWFEVPLPFYLRSPEGLGWPRAAVGALLASYIIIYGQCQSYSPQLVLAPL
;
A
#
# COMPACT_ATOMS: atom_id res chain seq x y z
N MET A 1 -6.65 16.48 3.67
CA MET A 1 -7.85 15.59 3.66
C MET A 1 -7.59 14.24 2.99
N CYS A 2 -7.08 14.16 1.75
CA CYS A 2 -6.83 12.88 1.06
C CYS A 2 -5.92 11.88 1.79
N GLY A 3 -4.88 12.36 2.51
CA GLY A 3 -3.98 11.50 3.27
C GLY A 3 -4.69 10.74 4.39
N ILE A 4 -5.53 11.41 5.15
CA ILE A 4 -6.31 10.82 6.24
C ILE A 4 -7.28 9.76 5.71
N ALA A 5 -8.02 10.05 4.63
CA ALA A 5 -8.93 9.10 4.00
C ALA A 5 -8.19 7.84 3.52
N LYS A 6 -7.02 8.01 2.87
CA LYS A 6 -6.16 6.92 2.42
C LYS A 6 -5.69 6.03 3.58
N ASP A 7 -5.31 6.61 4.70
CA ASP A 7 -4.81 5.86 5.85
C ASP A 7 -5.94 5.17 6.63
N LEU A 8 -7.10 5.80 6.73
CA LEU A 8 -8.31 5.16 7.27
C LEU A 8 -8.74 3.95 6.43
N THR A 9 -8.71 4.05 5.10
CA THR A 9 -9.04 2.93 4.22
C THR A 9 -8.06 1.77 4.38
N LYS A 10 -6.75 2.06 4.50
CA LYS A 10 -5.71 1.04 4.75
C LYS A 10 -5.92 0.34 6.10
N LEU A 11 -6.24 1.12 7.13
CA LEU A 11 -6.48 0.60 8.47
C LEU A 11 -7.74 -0.27 8.48
N GLY A 12 -8.84 0.23 7.89
CA GLY A 12 -10.10 -0.49 7.78
C GLY A 12 -9.93 -1.84 7.10
N GLY A 13 -9.26 -1.91 5.95
CA GLY A 13 -9.00 -3.16 5.23
C GLY A 13 -8.24 -4.20 6.07
N LYS A 14 -7.22 -3.79 6.82
CA LYS A 14 -6.47 -4.69 7.72
C LYS A 14 -7.30 -5.13 8.91
N THR A 15 -8.10 -4.22 9.47
CA THR A 15 -8.97 -4.52 10.61
C THR A 15 -10.05 -5.54 10.22
N VAL A 16 -10.71 -5.35 9.08
CA VAL A 16 -11.70 -6.31 8.54
C VAL A 16 -11.07 -7.68 8.35
N THR A 17 -9.87 -7.76 7.75
CA THR A 17 -9.17 -9.04 7.57
C THR A 17 -8.92 -9.74 8.90
N LYS A 18 -8.55 -8.98 9.94
CA LYS A 18 -8.33 -9.52 11.30
C LYS A 18 -9.63 -10.01 11.93
N LEU A 19 -10.73 -9.26 11.78
CA LEU A 19 -12.03 -9.61 12.37
C LEU A 19 -12.66 -10.85 11.73
N VAL A 20 -12.48 -11.04 10.44
CA VAL A 20 -13.01 -12.20 9.70
C VAL A 20 -12.19 -13.47 9.94
N THR A 21 -10.95 -13.34 10.45
CA THR A 21 -10.07 -14.50 10.66
C THR A 21 -10.09 -14.90 12.13
N PRO A 22 -10.51 -16.14 12.49
CA PRO A 22 -10.45 -16.64 13.87
C PRO A 22 -9.05 -16.56 14.46
N GLU A 23 -8.94 -16.28 15.76
CA GLU A 23 -7.65 -16.11 16.45
C GLU A 23 -6.76 -17.36 16.38
N GLU A 24 -7.36 -18.53 16.30
CA GLU A 24 -6.64 -19.82 16.19
C GLU A 24 -5.92 -20.00 14.83
N LYS A 25 -6.24 -19.19 13.79
CA LYS A 25 -5.70 -19.35 12.44
C LYS A 25 -4.70 -18.25 12.06
N GLN A 26 -3.70 -18.02 12.90
CA GLN A 26 -2.66 -16.98 12.67
C GLN A 26 -1.93 -17.12 11.33
N VAL A 27 -1.66 -18.35 10.89
CA VAL A 27 -1.03 -18.63 9.57
C VAL A 27 -1.93 -18.15 8.43
N ARG A 28 -3.25 -18.35 8.53
CA ARG A 28 -4.21 -17.87 7.53
C ARG A 28 -4.28 -16.35 7.53
N LEU A 29 -4.27 -15.73 8.69
CA LEU A 29 -4.23 -14.27 8.82
C LEU A 29 -2.98 -13.70 8.16
N PHE A 30 -1.80 -14.29 8.41
CA PHE A 30 -0.56 -13.86 7.80
C PHE A 30 -0.60 -13.97 6.27
N LYS A 31 -1.11 -15.08 5.71
CA LYS A 31 -1.29 -15.25 4.27
C LYS A 31 -2.23 -14.20 3.67
N LEU A 32 -3.38 -13.95 4.29
CA LEU A 32 -4.35 -12.95 3.82
C LEU A 32 -3.81 -11.53 3.86
N VAL A 33 -3.14 -11.14 4.96
CA VAL A 33 -2.55 -9.80 5.09
C VAL A 33 -1.41 -9.58 4.10
N SER A 34 -0.58 -10.59 3.88
CA SER A 34 0.52 -10.53 2.91
C SER A 34 -0.01 -10.43 1.48
N ALA A 35 -1.00 -11.24 1.12
CA ALA A 35 -1.66 -11.19 -0.19
C ALA A 35 -2.31 -9.83 -0.42
N LEU A 36 -3.12 -9.35 0.53
CA LEU A 36 -3.77 -8.04 0.46
C LEU A 36 -2.76 -6.91 0.26
N THR A 37 -1.65 -6.95 1.02
CA THR A 37 -0.62 -5.92 0.94
C THR A 37 0.16 -6.00 -0.38
N GLY A 38 0.49 -7.21 -0.83
CA GLY A 38 1.20 -7.42 -2.08
C GLY A 38 0.37 -7.03 -3.30
N TYR A 39 -0.88 -7.47 -3.39
CA TYR A 39 -1.78 -7.07 -4.48
C TYR A 39 -2.01 -5.55 -4.52
N LYS A 40 -2.19 -4.92 -3.34
CA LYS A 40 -2.30 -3.46 -3.26
C LYS A 40 -1.06 -2.76 -3.83
N ASN A 41 0.15 -3.26 -3.53
CA ASN A 41 1.38 -2.69 -4.04
C ASN A 41 1.54 -2.95 -5.55
N SER A 42 1.21 -4.14 -6.03
CA SER A 42 1.20 -4.43 -7.48
C SER A 42 0.23 -3.52 -8.23
N LEU A 43 -0.97 -3.31 -7.69
CA LEU A 43 -1.96 -2.42 -8.28
C LEU A 43 -1.49 -0.95 -8.28
N LYS A 44 -0.75 -0.53 -7.23
CA LYS A 44 -0.09 0.78 -7.19
C LYS A 44 0.91 0.92 -8.34
N GLY A 45 1.68 -0.14 -8.65
CA GLY A 45 2.59 -0.17 -9.80
C GLY A 45 1.87 0.00 -11.13
N VAL A 46 0.77 -0.71 -11.35
CA VAL A 46 -0.09 -0.51 -12.53
C VAL A 46 -0.57 0.94 -12.62
N GLY A 47 -0.96 1.54 -11.48
CA GLY A 47 -1.35 2.95 -11.41
C GLY A 47 -0.23 3.91 -11.82
N TYR A 48 1.02 3.63 -11.48
CA TYR A 48 2.17 4.44 -11.95
C TYR A 48 2.32 4.39 -13.47
N PHE A 49 2.22 3.20 -14.05
CA PHE A 49 2.32 3.04 -15.50
C PHE A 49 1.19 3.75 -16.23
N MET A 50 -0.06 3.53 -15.81
CA MET A 50 -1.23 4.19 -16.37
C MET A 50 -1.15 5.71 -16.21
N GLY A 51 -0.75 6.18 -15.03
CA GLY A 51 -0.61 7.60 -14.76
C GLY A 51 0.44 8.27 -15.65
N ALA A 52 1.60 7.61 -15.85
CA ALA A 52 2.63 8.11 -16.75
C ALA A 52 2.14 8.19 -18.21
N ALA A 53 1.48 7.13 -18.70
CA ALA A 53 0.94 7.08 -20.06
C ALA A 53 -0.17 8.13 -20.30
N LEU A 54 -1.07 8.27 -19.34
CA LEU A 54 -2.15 9.27 -19.44
C LEU A 54 -1.62 10.72 -19.39
N LEU A 55 -0.58 10.97 -18.58
CA LEU A 55 0.05 12.28 -18.50
C LEU A 55 0.87 12.63 -19.74
N ASP A 56 1.35 11.64 -20.48
CA ASP A 56 1.99 11.87 -21.79
C ASP A 56 0.96 12.26 -22.85
N TRP A 57 -0.27 11.80 -22.71
CA TRP A 57 -1.38 12.18 -23.61
C TRP A 57 -1.97 13.53 -23.22
N SER A 58 -2.54 13.67 -22.01
CA SER A 58 -3.13 14.89 -21.50
C SER A 58 -3.28 14.87 -19.98
N TYR A 59 -3.02 16.01 -19.33
CA TYR A 59 -3.28 16.20 -17.91
C TYR A 59 -4.77 16.06 -17.55
N GLU A 60 -5.64 16.58 -18.41
CA GLU A 60 -7.10 16.51 -18.24
C GLU A 60 -7.60 15.06 -18.34
N ALA A 61 -7.06 14.27 -19.28
CA ALA A 61 -7.38 12.85 -19.42
C ALA A 61 -6.98 12.07 -18.15
N ALA A 62 -5.81 12.35 -17.59
CA ALA A 62 -5.35 11.70 -16.37
C ALA A 62 -6.27 11.98 -15.18
N ILE A 63 -6.72 13.22 -15.01
CA ILE A 63 -7.67 13.60 -13.94
C ILE A 63 -9.05 12.96 -14.20
N SER A 64 -9.56 13.01 -15.42
CA SER A 64 -10.87 12.46 -15.76
C SER A 64 -10.96 10.96 -15.51
N VAL A 65 -9.93 10.21 -15.88
CA VAL A 65 -9.84 8.77 -15.59
C VAL A 65 -9.81 8.50 -14.07
N ASN A 66 -9.05 9.30 -13.29
CA ASN A 66 -9.03 9.16 -11.83
C ASN A 66 -10.41 9.42 -11.22
N ILE A 67 -11.11 10.47 -11.66
CA ILE A 67 -12.48 10.77 -11.22
C ILE A 67 -13.41 9.61 -11.59
N GLY A 68 -13.30 9.07 -12.81
CA GLY A 68 -14.08 7.91 -13.25
C GLY A 68 -13.90 6.70 -12.35
N PHE A 69 -12.66 6.35 -11.97
CA PHE A 69 -12.39 5.27 -11.02
C PHE A 69 -13.04 5.52 -9.65
N ILE A 70 -13.00 6.76 -9.15
CA ILE A 70 -13.64 7.11 -7.88
C ILE A 70 -15.16 6.94 -7.96
N ILE A 71 -15.78 7.44 -9.04
CA ILE A 71 -17.23 7.33 -9.27
C ILE A 71 -17.67 5.86 -9.34
N VAL A 72 -16.89 5.00 -10.01
CA VAL A 72 -17.17 3.57 -10.09
C VAL A 72 -16.97 2.87 -8.74
N ALA A 73 -15.92 3.22 -8.00
CA ALA A 73 -15.60 2.58 -6.71
C ALA A 73 -16.56 2.99 -5.59
N LEU A 74 -17.13 4.20 -5.65
CA LEU A 74 -17.93 4.75 -4.57
C LEU A 74 -19.20 3.92 -4.24
N PRO A 75 -20.01 3.47 -5.22
CA PRO A 75 -21.17 2.62 -4.96
C PRO A 75 -20.78 1.31 -4.27
N PHE A 76 -19.70 0.66 -4.70
CA PHE A 76 -19.22 -0.57 -4.08
C PHE A 76 -18.78 -0.35 -2.63
N ALA A 77 -18.18 0.81 -2.33
CA ALA A 77 -17.82 1.16 -0.97
C ALA A 77 -19.04 1.46 -0.08
N ILE A 78 -20.06 2.11 -0.63
CA ILE A 78 -21.27 2.47 0.13
C ILE A 78 -22.20 1.27 0.34
N PHE A 79 -22.46 0.49 -0.69
CA PHE A 79 -23.42 -0.60 -0.67
C PHE A 79 -22.83 -1.98 -0.34
N GLY A 80 -21.50 -2.15 -0.56
CA GLY A 80 -20.80 -3.42 -0.34
C GLY A 80 -20.34 -3.65 1.09
N LEU A 81 -20.28 -2.62 1.93
CA LEU A 81 -19.92 -2.74 3.33
C LEU A 81 -21.17 -2.93 4.18
N THR A 82 -21.41 -4.15 4.62
CA THR A 82 -22.46 -4.43 5.61
C THR A 82 -22.12 -3.79 6.96
N THR A 83 -23.06 -3.07 7.55
CA THR A 83 -22.94 -2.36 8.83
C THR A 83 -22.64 -3.28 10.03
N GLN A 84 -22.64 -4.59 9.83
CA GLN A 84 -22.35 -5.60 10.86
C GLN A 84 -20.88 -6.02 10.96
N LEU A 85 -19.98 -5.43 10.18
CA LEU A 85 -18.55 -5.70 10.28
C LEU A 85 -17.96 -5.05 11.55
N GLY A 86 -18.20 -5.74 12.67
CA GLY A 86 -17.44 -5.61 13.90
C GLY A 86 -17.51 -4.24 14.59
N ARG A 87 -18.43 -4.06 15.50
CA ARG A 87 -18.23 -3.12 16.62
C ARG A 87 -17.05 -3.64 17.45
N VAL A 88 -15.83 -3.24 17.07
CA VAL A 88 -14.68 -3.40 17.95
C VAL A 88 -14.96 -2.57 19.20
N ALA A 89 -14.98 -3.22 20.35
CA ALA A 89 -15.05 -2.50 21.63
C ALA A 89 -13.93 -1.44 21.61
N SER A 90 -14.32 -0.17 21.72
CA SER A 90 -13.38 0.95 21.75
C SER A 90 -12.49 0.79 22.97
N LYS A 91 -11.32 0.18 22.80
CA LYS A 91 -10.26 0.29 23.79
C LYS A 91 -9.69 1.68 23.66
N ASN A 92 -9.89 2.51 24.68
CA ASN A 92 -9.17 3.78 24.81
C ASN A 92 -7.65 3.48 24.88
N ILE A 93 -6.99 3.52 23.73
CA ILE A 93 -5.56 3.30 23.66
C ILE A 93 -4.89 4.63 24.03
N THR A 94 -4.37 4.68 25.24
CA THR A 94 -3.53 5.80 25.67
C THR A 94 -2.24 5.80 24.86
N LEU A 95 -1.76 6.98 24.44
CA LEU A 95 -0.49 7.12 23.71
C LEU A 95 0.67 6.39 24.42
N ALA A 96 0.70 6.40 25.74
CA ALA A 96 1.67 5.66 26.54
C ALA A 96 1.61 4.13 26.32
N ALA A 97 0.44 3.56 26.01
CA ALA A 97 0.29 2.15 25.73
C ALA A 97 0.87 1.74 24.36
N VAL A 98 0.99 2.70 23.43
CA VAL A 98 1.63 2.46 22.12
C VAL A 98 3.13 2.24 22.28
N PHE A 99 3.77 2.94 23.23
CA PHE A 99 5.20 2.82 23.50
C PHE A 99 5.55 1.75 24.56
N LYS A 100 4.55 1.26 25.32
CA LYS A 100 4.69 0.15 26.27
C LYS A 100 4.49 -1.23 25.63
N GLN A 101 5.02 -1.43 24.43
CA GLN A 101 5.05 -2.74 23.78
C GLN A 101 6.29 -3.54 24.23
N SER A 102 6.33 -4.84 23.91
CA SER A 102 7.53 -5.64 24.14
C SER A 102 8.71 -5.07 23.35
N ASP A 103 9.92 -5.23 23.87
CA ASP A 103 11.15 -4.71 23.25
C ASP A 103 11.31 -5.18 21.81
N ASN A 104 10.94 -6.42 21.51
CA ASN A 104 10.96 -6.97 20.14
C ASN A 104 10.05 -6.20 19.20
N ILE A 105 8.86 -5.79 19.66
CA ILE A 105 7.92 -5.00 18.83
C ILE A 105 8.48 -3.58 18.64
N ASN A 106 9.09 -3.00 19.66
CA ASN A 106 9.68 -1.66 19.57
C ASN A 106 10.87 -1.65 18.61
N TYR A 107 11.79 -2.62 18.69
CA TYR A 107 12.91 -2.77 17.76
C TYR A 107 12.43 -3.00 16.31
N LEU A 108 11.43 -3.87 16.13
CA LEU A 108 10.84 -4.11 14.82
C LEU A 108 10.19 -2.84 14.25
N SER A 109 9.50 -2.08 15.08
CA SER A 109 8.86 -0.81 14.67
C SER A 109 9.88 0.22 14.26
N LEU A 110 10.98 0.34 15.01
CA LEU A 110 12.10 1.23 14.70
C LEU A 110 12.81 0.82 13.40
N ALA A 111 13.11 -0.46 13.24
CA ALA A 111 13.70 -0.98 12.00
C ALA A 111 12.81 -0.70 10.78
N ARG A 112 11.49 -0.88 10.91
CA ARG A 112 10.53 -0.57 9.85
C ARG A 112 10.44 0.92 9.55
N LEU A 113 10.53 1.78 10.57
CA LEU A 113 10.54 3.23 10.37
C LEU A 113 11.71 3.65 9.46
N PHE A 114 12.92 3.21 9.77
CA PHE A 114 14.10 3.52 8.97
C PHE A 114 14.04 2.90 7.58
N LEU A 115 13.65 1.63 7.47
CA LEU A 115 13.57 0.92 6.20
C LEU A 115 12.56 1.56 5.24
N PHE A 116 11.35 1.83 5.71
CA PHE A 116 10.32 2.44 4.88
C PHE A 116 10.55 3.93 4.66
N GLY A 117 11.04 4.64 5.67
CA GLY A 117 11.38 6.06 5.55
C GLY A 117 12.48 6.30 4.52
N SER A 118 13.55 5.52 4.57
CA SER A 118 14.65 5.57 3.59
C SER A 118 14.15 5.27 2.17
N ARG A 119 13.37 4.18 2.00
CA ARG A 119 12.81 3.84 0.68
C ARG A 119 11.93 4.96 0.13
N ASP A 120 10.98 5.45 0.92
CA ASP A 120 10.00 6.42 0.43
C ASP A 120 10.65 7.78 0.17
N LEU A 121 11.67 8.15 0.95
CA LEU A 121 12.45 9.37 0.74
C LEU A 121 13.09 9.39 -0.65
N TRP A 122 13.74 8.30 -1.06
CA TRP A 122 14.44 8.24 -2.35
C TRP A 122 13.53 7.94 -3.53
N PHE A 123 12.57 7.04 -3.33
CA PHE A 123 11.77 6.46 -4.41
C PHE A 123 10.69 7.41 -4.92
N GLU A 124 10.06 8.20 -4.05
CA GLU A 124 8.88 8.99 -4.46
C GLU A 124 9.25 10.32 -5.12
N VAL A 125 10.38 10.93 -4.79
CA VAL A 125 10.75 12.25 -5.31
C VAL A 125 12.13 12.28 -5.96
N PRO A 126 13.26 12.02 -5.26
CA PRO A 126 14.57 12.20 -5.83
C PRO A 126 14.84 11.31 -7.04
N LEU A 127 14.47 10.03 -6.97
CA LEU A 127 14.72 9.10 -8.06
C LEU A 127 13.97 9.49 -9.35
N PRO A 128 12.65 9.72 -9.36
CA PRO A 128 11.95 10.17 -10.56
C PRO A 128 12.48 11.51 -11.09
N PHE A 129 12.82 12.42 -10.20
CA PHE A 129 13.38 13.72 -10.56
C PHE A 129 14.74 13.55 -11.28
N TYR A 130 15.67 12.79 -10.70
CA TYR A 130 16.98 12.51 -11.29
C TYR A 130 16.87 11.80 -12.65
N LEU A 131 16.00 10.80 -12.75
CA LEU A 131 15.80 10.08 -14.01
C LEU A 131 15.28 10.98 -15.14
N ARG A 132 14.49 12.01 -14.82
CA ARG A 132 13.91 12.95 -15.80
C ARG A 132 14.72 14.20 -16.03
N SER A 133 15.52 14.61 -15.07
CA SER A 133 16.33 15.84 -15.17
C SER A 133 17.30 15.77 -16.35
N PRO A 134 17.47 16.86 -17.11
CA PRO A 134 18.53 16.94 -18.14
C PRO A 134 19.93 16.77 -17.56
N GLU A 135 20.15 17.16 -16.33
CA GLU A 135 21.41 16.98 -15.58
C GLU A 135 21.59 15.55 -15.07
N GLY A 136 20.52 14.76 -15.03
CA GLY A 136 20.50 13.35 -14.70
C GLY A 136 20.55 12.47 -15.94
N LEU A 137 19.58 11.56 -16.08
CA LEU A 137 19.52 10.64 -17.23
C LEU A 137 18.65 11.13 -18.39
N GLY A 138 17.84 12.18 -18.20
CA GLY A 138 17.00 12.76 -19.25
C GLY A 138 15.91 11.81 -19.81
N TRP A 139 15.49 10.80 -19.03
CA TRP A 139 14.55 9.80 -19.52
C TRP A 139 13.15 10.37 -19.79
N PRO A 140 12.45 9.86 -20.81
CA PRO A 140 11.07 10.24 -21.06
C PRO A 140 10.18 9.76 -19.90
N ARG A 141 9.05 10.46 -19.68
CA ARG A 141 8.12 10.19 -18.59
C ARG A 141 7.61 8.74 -18.59
N ALA A 142 7.29 8.21 -19.75
CA ALA A 142 6.84 6.84 -19.92
C ALA A 142 7.89 5.81 -19.43
N ALA A 143 9.18 6.01 -19.74
CA ALA A 143 10.26 5.12 -19.31
C ALA A 143 10.42 5.14 -17.79
N VAL A 144 10.40 6.33 -17.17
CA VAL A 144 10.44 6.46 -15.71
C VAL A 144 9.23 5.80 -15.07
N GLY A 145 8.03 6.03 -15.60
CA GLY A 145 6.81 5.38 -15.14
C GLY A 145 6.89 3.86 -15.25
N ALA A 146 7.39 3.32 -16.36
CA ALA A 146 7.57 1.89 -16.56
C ALA A 146 8.57 1.27 -15.57
N LEU A 147 9.72 1.93 -15.32
CA LEU A 147 10.70 1.48 -14.33
C LEU A 147 10.09 1.41 -12.92
N LEU A 148 9.46 2.50 -12.49
CA LEU A 148 8.84 2.56 -11.16
C LEU A 148 7.69 1.56 -11.02
N ALA A 149 6.87 1.40 -12.06
CA ALA A 149 5.79 0.41 -12.10
C ALA A 149 6.34 -1.00 -11.98
N SER A 150 7.34 -1.36 -12.78
CA SER A 150 7.95 -2.70 -12.75
C SER A 150 8.53 -3.01 -11.36
N TYR A 151 9.27 -2.08 -10.77
CA TYR A 151 9.79 -2.24 -9.43
C TYR A 151 8.70 -2.51 -8.39
N ILE A 152 7.65 -1.69 -8.37
CA ILE A 152 6.55 -1.81 -7.39
C ILE A 152 5.73 -3.07 -7.62
N ILE A 153 5.52 -3.50 -8.88
CA ILE A 153 4.81 -4.73 -9.19
C ILE A 153 5.60 -5.94 -8.69
N ILE A 154 6.89 -6.02 -9.02
CA ILE A 154 7.76 -7.12 -8.57
C ILE A 154 7.83 -7.15 -7.05
N TYR A 155 8.05 -6.01 -6.41
CA TYR A 155 8.03 -5.87 -4.95
C TYR A 155 6.71 -6.37 -4.33
N GLY A 156 5.56 -6.00 -4.91
CA GLY A 156 4.25 -6.44 -4.46
C GLY A 156 4.05 -7.96 -4.63
N GLN A 157 4.51 -8.54 -5.74
CA GLN A 157 4.45 -9.98 -5.94
C GLN A 157 5.34 -10.74 -4.93
N CYS A 158 6.59 -10.33 -4.75
CA CYS A 158 7.47 -10.92 -3.74
C CYS A 158 6.83 -10.86 -2.34
N GLN A 159 6.17 -9.77 -2.01
CA GLN A 159 5.48 -9.64 -0.73
C GLN A 159 4.26 -10.56 -0.61
N SER A 160 3.52 -10.79 -1.70
CA SER A 160 2.38 -11.73 -1.72
C SER A 160 2.81 -13.16 -1.49
N TYR A 161 3.97 -13.56 -2.04
CA TYR A 161 4.52 -14.91 -1.91
C TYR A 161 5.37 -15.13 -0.65
N SER A 162 5.68 -14.08 0.11
CA SER A 162 6.51 -14.18 1.31
C SER A 162 6.02 -15.22 2.34
N PRO A 163 4.71 -15.41 2.59
CA PRO A 163 4.25 -16.45 3.51
C PRO A 163 4.58 -17.86 3.05
N GLN A 164 4.64 -18.11 1.75
CA GLN A 164 4.99 -19.42 1.21
C GLN A 164 6.47 -19.74 1.44
N LEU A 165 7.33 -18.72 1.32
CA LEU A 165 8.77 -18.85 1.58
C LEU A 165 9.07 -19.02 3.08
N VAL A 166 8.38 -18.26 3.94
CA VAL A 166 8.63 -18.29 5.40
C VAL A 166 8.00 -19.51 6.08
N LEU A 167 6.87 -20.01 5.54
CA LEU A 167 6.13 -21.14 6.10
C LEU A 167 6.43 -22.47 5.39
N ALA A 168 7.27 -22.46 4.36
CA ALA A 168 7.77 -23.70 3.77
C ALA A 168 8.53 -24.47 4.84
N PRO A 169 8.27 -25.78 5.04
CA PRO A 169 9.11 -26.59 5.92
C PRO A 169 10.55 -26.60 5.38
N LEU A 170 11.50 -26.23 6.22
CA LEU A 170 12.93 -26.43 5.97
C LEU A 170 13.23 -27.92 5.94
#